data_e793c837cb7cfcb35fcd2d941aba241c
#
_entry.id   e793c837cb7cfcb35fcd2d941aba241c
#
_cell.length_a   1.000
_cell.length_b   1.000
_cell.length_c   1.000
_cell.angle_alpha   90.00
_cell.angle_beta   90.00
_cell.angle_gamma   90.00
#
_symmetry.space_group_name_H-M   'P 1'
#
loop_
_entity.id
_entity.type
_entity.pdbx_description
1 polymer ?
#
loop_
_entity_poly.entity_id
_entity_poly.type
_entity_poly.pdbx_seq_one_letter_code
_entity_poly.pdbx_strand_id
1 'polypeptide(L)'
;MLLGARPGHGKTLLGLELIAEALKYQAHAAFYSLEYTNSELVERFEALNVDAGSASSALNLDTSDDICADHVIKQLSQAPHGTVVVIDYLQLLDQNRAKPALAAQVSTLRSFARTAGITIVVLSQIDRLYDPATKPLPDILDVRLPNPIDLKLFTKTVFINDGKVDLQTTG
;
A
#
# COMPACT_ATOMS: atom_id res chain seq x y z
N MET A 1 5.51 5.50 0.43
CA MET A 1 6.10 4.63 1.45
C MET A 1 5.98 3.18 0.98
N LEU A 2 6.98 2.33 1.25
CA LEU A 2 6.91 0.89 1.04
C LEU A 2 6.72 0.19 2.39
N LEU A 3 5.81 -0.79 2.45
CA LEU A 3 5.59 -1.63 3.63
C LEU A 3 5.79 -3.08 3.22
N GLY A 4 6.85 -3.71 3.73
CA GLY A 4 7.24 -5.07 3.40
C GLY A 4 7.02 -6.05 4.56
N ALA A 5 6.42 -7.21 4.25
CA ALA A 5 6.33 -8.32 5.20
C ALA A 5 6.26 -9.67 4.47
N ARG A 6 6.58 -10.74 5.19
CA ARG A 6 6.34 -12.10 4.71
C ARG A 6 4.84 -12.38 4.60
N PRO A 7 4.42 -13.32 3.74
CA PRO A 7 3.04 -13.78 3.72
C PRO A 7 2.58 -14.19 5.13
N GLY A 8 1.39 -13.76 5.57
CA GLY A 8 0.84 -14.07 6.89
C GLY A 8 1.38 -13.24 8.07
N HIS A 9 2.33 -12.34 7.86
CA HIS A 9 2.92 -11.51 8.93
C HIS A 9 2.29 -10.12 9.09
N GLY A 10 0.99 -9.97 8.77
CA GLY A 10 0.21 -8.78 9.13
C GLY A 10 0.32 -7.58 8.17
N LYS A 11 0.94 -7.74 6.99
CA LYS A 11 1.10 -6.66 5.99
C LYS A 11 -0.24 -5.94 5.68
N THR A 12 -1.23 -6.70 5.25
CA THR A 12 -2.56 -6.16 4.90
C THR A 12 -3.27 -5.60 6.12
N LEU A 13 -3.18 -6.28 7.28
CA LEU A 13 -3.77 -5.79 8.52
C LEU A 13 -3.23 -4.40 8.88
N LEU A 14 -1.90 -4.20 8.87
CA LEU A 14 -1.32 -2.89 9.13
C LEU A 14 -1.76 -1.85 8.08
N GLY A 15 -1.91 -2.24 6.82
CA GLY A 15 -2.47 -1.36 5.78
C GLY A 15 -3.90 -0.91 6.11
N LEU A 16 -4.75 -1.82 6.56
CA LEU A 16 -6.12 -1.52 6.99
C LEU A 16 -6.13 -0.65 8.26
N GLU A 17 -5.26 -0.93 9.24
CA GLU A 17 -5.11 -0.12 10.46
C GLU A 17 -4.67 1.31 10.16
N LEU A 18 -3.77 1.52 9.18
CA LEU A 18 -3.38 2.86 8.75
C LEU A 18 -4.57 3.64 8.16
N ILE A 19 -5.42 2.99 7.37
CA ILE A 19 -6.66 3.59 6.86
C ILE A 19 -7.63 3.90 8.00
N ALA A 20 -7.87 2.93 8.88
CA ALA A 20 -8.76 3.10 10.03
C ALA A 20 -8.30 4.28 10.92
N GLU A 21 -7.00 4.40 11.16
CA GLU A 21 -6.46 5.50 11.94
C GLU A 21 -6.61 6.84 11.20
N ALA A 22 -6.35 6.90 9.89
CA ALA A 22 -6.57 8.12 9.11
C ALA A 22 -8.03 8.61 9.21
N LEU A 23 -8.99 7.70 9.10
CA LEU A 23 -10.42 8.03 9.21
C LEU A 23 -10.79 8.57 10.60
N LYS A 24 -10.20 8.08 11.69
CA LYS A 24 -10.40 8.62 13.05
C LYS A 24 -9.96 10.09 13.15
N TYR A 25 -8.93 10.48 12.41
CA TYR A 25 -8.47 11.87 12.31
C TYR A 25 -9.18 12.67 11.22
N GLN A 26 -10.32 12.17 10.72
CA GLN A 26 -11.13 12.82 9.68
C GLN A 26 -10.37 13.05 8.36
N ALA A 27 -9.32 12.29 8.10
CA ALA A 27 -8.66 12.28 6.81
C ALA A 27 -9.44 11.42 5.81
N HIS A 28 -9.38 11.77 4.53
CA HIS A 28 -9.85 10.89 3.48
C HIS A 28 -8.88 9.72 3.28
N ALA A 29 -9.41 8.58 2.86
CA ALA A 29 -8.63 7.37 2.69
C ALA A 29 -9.06 6.57 1.45
N ALA A 30 -8.13 5.79 0.88
CA ALA A 30 -8.43 4.86 -0.19
C ALA A 30 -7.64 3.56 -0.02
N PHE A 31 -8.28 2.43 -0.31
CA PHE A 31 -7.65 1.11 -0.28
C PHE A 31 -7.87 0.40 -1.62
N TYR A 32 -6.79 0.06 -2.29
CA TYR A 32 -6.77 -0.65 -3.57
C TYR A 32 -6.24 -2.06 -3.37
N SER A 33 -7.00 -3.08 -3.77
CA SER A 33 -6.59 -4.48 -3.65
C SER A 33 -7.21 -5.37 -4.72
N LEU A 34 -6.44 -6.38 -5.17
CA LEU A 34 -6.96 -7.52 -5.93
C LEU A 34 -6.90 -8.83 -5.12
N GLU A 35 -6.45 -8.77 -3.86
CA GLU A 35 -6.44 -9.95 -2.98
C GLU A 35 -7.79 -10.20 -2.30
N TYR A 36 -8.64 -9.18 -2.23
CA TYR A 36 -9.93 -9.21 -1.52
C TYR A 36 -11.05 -8.64 -2.38
N THR A 37 -12.25 -9.14 -2.17
CA THR A 37 -13.48 -8.53 -2.66
C THR A 37 -13.87 -7.30 -1.81
N ASN A 38 -14.72 -6.44 -2.35
CA ASN A 38 -15.25 -5.30 -1.57
C ASN A 38 -15.93 -5.74 -0.27
N SER A 39 -16.71 -6.85 -0.29
CA SER A 39 -17.38 -7.37 0.91
C SER A 39 -16.38 -7.82 1.98
N GLU A 40 -15.32 -8.51 1.59
CA GLU A 40 -14.27 -8.93 2.53
C GLU A 40 -13.51 -7.73 3.12
N LEU A 41 -13.29 -6.66 2.34
CA LEU A 41 -12.68 -5.44 2.86
C LEU A 41 -13.60 -4.74 3.85
N VAL A 42 -14.90 -4.64 3.56
CA VAL A 42 -15.90 -4.08 4.49
C VAL A 42 -15.88 -4.84 5.81
N GLU A 43 -16.00 -6.18 5.79
CA GLU A 43 -15.94 -7.01 6.99
C GLU A 43 -14.66 -6.78 7.82
N ARG A 44 -13.51 -6.62 7.15
CA ARG A 44 -12.23 -6.35 7.81
C ARG A 44 -12.18 -4.96 8.44
N PHE A 45 -12.76 -3.95 7.81
CA PHE A 45 -12.88 -2.62 8.39
C PHE A 45 -13.85 -2.60 9.57
N GLU A 46 -14.95 -3.32 9.50
CA GLU A 46 -15.88 -3.50 10.63
C GLU A 46 -15.18 -4.14 11.83
N ALA A 47 -14.33 -5.16 11.60
CA ALA A 47 -13.52 -5.76 12.66
C ALA A 47 -12.52 -4.77 13.32
N LEU A 48 -12.17 -3.69 12.62
CA LEU A 48 -11.36 -2.57 13.14
C LEU A 48 -12.23 -1.43 13.72
N ASN A 49 -13.54 -1.66 13.92
CA ASN A 49 -14.52 -0.66 14.37
C ASN A 49 -14.66 0.53 13.40
N VAL A 50 -14.47 0.31 12.11
CA VAL A 50 -14.75 1.26 11.04
C VAL A 50 -16.01 0.81 10.31
N ASP A 51 -17.09 1.58 10.43
CA ASP A 51 -18.28 1.40 9.61
C ASP A 51 -18.01 1.97 8.22
N ALA A 52 -17.67 1.09 7.27
CA ALA A 52 -17.34 1.47 5.91
C ALA A 52 -18.56 2.10 5.18
N GLY A 53 -19.79 1.77 5.58
CA GLY A 53 -21.01 2.37 5.03
C GLY A 53 -21.12 3.85 5.40
N SER A 54 -21.00 4.18 6.67
CA SER A 54 -21.01 5.58 7.14
C SER A 54 -19.75 6.36 6.74
N ALA A 55 -18.61 5.69 6.57
CA ALA A 55 -17.37 6.28 6.09
C ALA A 55 -17.32 6.46 4.57
N SER A 56 -18.33 6.08 3.80
CA SER A 56 -18.32 6.05 2.33
C SER A 56 -18.01 7.39 1.65
N SER A 57 -18.22 8.51 2.33
CA SER A 57 -17.83 9.84 1.84
C SER A 57 -16.34 10.13 1.99
N ALA A 58 -15.64 9.42 2.88
CA ALA A 58 -14.22 9.61 3.19
C ALA A 58 -13.36 8.39 2.86
N LEU A 59 -13.96 7.22 2.63
CA LEU A 59 -13.28 5.96 2.33
C LEU A 59 -13.64 5.47 0.92
N ASN A 60 -12.64 5.33 0.06
CA ASN A 60 -12.79 4.69 -1.24
C ASN A 60 -12.14 3.29 -1.22
N LEU A 61 -12.92 2.26 -1.60
CA LEU A 61 -12.45 0.89 -1.77
C LEU A 61 -12.50 0.53 -3.25
N ASP A 62 -11.39 0.03 -3.80
CA ASP A 62 -11.32 -0.40 -5.19
C ASP A 62 -10.67 -1.78 -5.29
N THR A 63 -11.41 -2.71 -5.88
CA THR A 63 -10.99 -4.10 -6.11
C THR A 63 -11.05 -4.46 -7.60
N SER A 64 -11.03 -3.46 -8.48
CA SER A 64 -11.12 -3.66 -9.93
C SER A 64 -9.80 -4.13 -10.54
N ASP A 65 -9.88 -4.88 -11.64
CA ASP A 65 -8.71 -5.31 -12.42
C ASP A 65 -7.98 -4.17 -13.14
N ASP A 66 -8.55 -2.96 -13.10
CA ASP A 66 -7.99 -1.77 -13.75
C ASP A 66 -6.90 -1.09 -12.93
N ILE A 67 -6.68 -1.51 -11.68
CA ILE A 67 -5.71 -0.88 -10.77
C ILE A 67 -4.34 -0.77 -11.44
N CYS A 68 -3.90 0.47 -11.65
CA CYS A 68 -2.59 0.90 -12.11
C CYS A 68 -2.37 2.36 -11.69
N ALA A 69 -1.18 2.91 -11.89
CA ALA A 69 -0.88 4.28 -11.47
C ALA A 69 -1.86 5.31 -12.04
N ASP A 70 -2.17 5.23 -13.35
CA ASP A 70 -3.08 6.18 -14.01
C ASP A 70 -4.51 6.07 -13.46
N HIS A 71 -4.99 4.84 -13.19
CA HIS A 71 -6.30 4.61 -12.60
C HIS A 71 -6.38 5.19 -11.18
N VAL A 72 -5.39 4.90 -10.34
CA VAL A 72 -5.30 5.45 -8.97
C VAL A 72 -5.26 6.97 -8.98
N ILE A 73 -4.42 7.58 -9.83
CA ILE A 73 -4.31 9.04 -9.95
C ILE A 73 -5.62 9.67 -10.44
N LYS A 74 -6.28 9.06 -11.41
CA LYS A 74 -7.57 9.53 -11.90
C LYS A 74 -8.62 9.55 -10.79
N GLN A 75 -8.72 8.49 -10.01
CA GLN A 75 -9.67 8.42 -8.89
C GLN A 75 -9.35 9.43 -7.78
N LEU A 76 -8.06 9.67 -7.52
CA LEU A 76 -7.59 10.56 -6.46
C LEU A 76 -7.38 12.02 -6.93
N SER A 77 -7.76 12.37 -8.17
CA SER A 77 -7.51 13.69 -8.76
C SER A 77 -8.11 14.86 -7.96
N GLN A 78 -9.16 14.60 -7.19
CA GLN A 78 -9.84 15.57 -6.33
C GLN A 78 -9.69 15.22 -4.84
N ALA A 79 -8.78 14.30 -4.49
CA ALA A 79 -8.59 13.91 -3.11
C ALA A 79 -8.03 15.07 -2.27
N PRO A 80 -8.56 15.34 -1.08
CA PRO A 80 -8.06 16.38 -0.20
C PRO A 80 -6.61 16.15 0.19
N HIS A 81 -5.90 17.24 0.47
CA HIS A 81 -4.57 17.17 1.09
C HIS A 81 -4.62 16.35 2.39
N GLY A 82 -3.61 15.51 2.62
CA GLY A 82 -3.57 14.63 3.78
C GLY A 82 -4.28 13.27 3.59
N THR A 83 -4.89 13.01 2.43
CA THR A 83 -5.47 11.69 2.11
C THR A 83 -4.41 10.59 2.26
N VAL A 84 -4.81 9.47 2.88
CA VAL A 84 -3.98 8.27 3.04
C VAL A 84 -4.46 7.18 2.10
N VAL A 85 -3.54 6.63 1.31
CA VAL A 85 -3.81 5.64 0.28
C VAL A 85 -2.99 4.39 0.53
N VAL A 86 -3.61 3.23 0.48
CA VAL A 86 -2.93 1.92 0.54
C VAL A 86 -3.17 1.17 -0.76
N ILE A 87 -2.10 0.61 -1.34
CA ILE A 87 -2.14 -0.28 -2.50
C ILE A 87 -1.63 -1.66 -2.05
N ASP A 88 -2.53 -2.63 -1.99
CA ASP A 88 -2.23 -4.00 -1.62
C ASP A 88 -2.29 -4.90 -2.87
N TYR A 89 -1.21 -5.21 -3.50
CA TYR A 89 0.20 -4.94 -3.18
C TYR A 89 0.97 -4.47 -4.42
N LEU A 90 2.27 -4.14 -4.28
CA LEU A 90 3.12 -3.54 -5.33
C LEU A 90 3.08 -4.30 -6.67
N GLN A 91 3.10 -5.61 -6.62
CA GLN A 91 3.11 -6.48 -7.79
C GLN A 91 1.81 -6.41 -8.61
N LEU A 92 0.69 -5.87 -8.06
CA LEU A 92 -0.54 -5.63 -8.81
C LEU A 92 -0.33 -4.62 -9.94
N LEU A 93 0.53 -3.63 -9.70
CA LEU A 93 0.85 -2.62 -10.71
C LEU A 93 1.58 -3.21 -11.93
N ASP A 94 2.09 -4.44 -11.84
CA ASP A 94 2.93 -5.11 -12.84
C ASP A 94 2.24 -6.30 -13.54
N GLN A 95 0.99 -6.59 -13.22
CA GLN A 95 0.29 -7.80 -13.73
C GLN A 95 -0.09 -7.71 -15.21
N ASN A 96 -0.30 -6.52 -15.74
CA ASN A 96 -0.76 -6.35 -17.10
C ASN A 96 0.34 -5.71 -17.98
N ARG A 97 0.86 -6.48 -18.94
CA ARG A 97 1.90 -6.04 -19.89
C ARG A 97 1.47 -4.87 -20.80
N ALA A 98 0.18 -4.59 -20.90
CA ALA A 98 -0.33 -3.42 -21.62
C ALA A 98 -0.18 -2.13 -20.82
N LYS A 99 0.11 -2.22 -19.50
CA LYS A 99 0.32 -1.06 -18.62
C LYS A 99 1.81 -0.67 -18.59
N PRO A 100 2.13 0.57 -18.22
CA PRO A 100 3.53 1.01 -18.11
C PRO A 100 4.36 0.13 -17.16
N ALA A 101 5.67 0.08 -17.36
CA ALA A 101 6.59 -0.66 -16.48
C ALA A 101 6.45 -0.19 -15.02
N LEU A 102 6.59 -1.11 -14.07
CA LEU A 102 6.42 -0.88 -12.63
C LEU A 102 7.19 0.36 -12.13
N ALA A 103 8.44 0.51 -12.54
CA ALA A 103 9.27 1.65 -12.15
C ALA A 103 8.67 3.01 -12.60
N ALA A 104 8.10 3.07 -13.80
CA ALA A 104 7.43 4.26 -14.30
C ALA A 104 6.16 4.55 -13.48
N GLN A 105 5.36 3.53 -13.20
CA GLN A 105 4.14 3.67 -12.40
C GLN A 105 4.44 4.18 -10.99
N VAL A 106 5.42 3.62 -10.29
CA VAL A 106 5.82 4.06 -8.94
C VAL A 106 6.38 5.49 -8.97
N SER A 107 7.16 5.84 -9.98
CA SER A 107 7.66 7.22 -10.17
C SER A 107 6.51 8.22 -10.36
N THR A 108 5.51 7.85 -11.15
CA THR A 108 4.32 8.69 -11.40
C THR A 108 3.49 8.86 -10.13
N LEU A 109 3.23 7.77 -9.40
CA LEU A 109 2.54 7.82 -8.11
C LEU A 109 3.29 8.68 -7.07
N ARG A 110 4.64 8.58 -7.02
CA ARG A 110 5.46 9.42 -6.14
C ARG A 110 5.31 10.90 -6.47
N SER A 111 5.39 11.25 -7.74
CA SER A 111 5.25 12.63 -8.19
C SER A 111 3.86 13.19 -7.87
N PHE A 112 2.83 12.41 -8.15
CA PHE A 112 1.45 12.76 -7.82
C PHE A 112 1.26 12.95 -6.31
N ALA A 113 1.73 12.00 -5.49
CA ALA A 113 1.61 12.09 -4.03
C ALA A 113 2.23 13.38 -3.46
N ARG A 114 3.40 13.78 -3.99
CA ARG A 114 4.05 15.04 -3.59
C ARG A 114 3.25 16.26 -3.98
N THR A 115 2.74 16.29 -5.21
CA THR A 115 2.00 17.45 -5.74
C THR A 115 0.64 17.60 -5.05
N ALA A 116 -0.07 16.49 -4.84
CA ALA A 116 -1.39 16.48 -4.19
C ALA A 116 -1.31 16.56 -2.65
N GLY A 117 -0.12 16.41 -2.07
CA GLY A 117 0.06 16.40 -0.60
C GLY A 117 -0.61 15.21 0.08
N ILE A 118 -0.59 14.04 -0.57
CA ILE A 118 -1.18 12.80 -0.06
C ILE A 118 -0.10 11.78 0.30
N THR A 119 -0.46 10.79 1.11
CA THR A 119 0.43 9.70 1.48
C THR A 119 0.02 8.42 0.76
N ILE A 120 0.89 7.86 -0.08
CA ILE A 120 0.68 6.55 -0.71
C ILE A 120 1.59 5.51 -0.04
N VAL A 121 0.97 4.48 0.49
CA VAL A 121 1.61 3.29 1.08
C VAL A 121 1.41 2.13 0.12
N VAL A 122 2.51 1.56 -0.36
CA VAL A 122 2.47 0.37 -1.22
C VAL A 122 2.93 -0.83 -0.40
N LEU A 123 2.07 -1.83 -0.29
CA LEU A 123 2.40 -3.07 0.41
C LEU A 123 3.21 -3.96 -0.52
N SER A 124 4.18 -4.69 0.01
CA SER A 124 5.03 -5.60 -0.77
C SER A 124 5.33 -6.89 -0.03
N GLN A 125 5.45 -7.97 -0.77
CA GLN A 125 5.88 -9.25 -0.22
C GLN A 125 7.41 -9.27 -0.08
N ILE A 126 7.88 -9.87 1.01
CA ILE A 126 9.29 -10.23 1.18
C ILE A 126 9.57 -11.53 0.45
N ASP A 127 10.75 -11.64 -0.11
CA ASP A 127 11.19 -12.82 -0.85
C ASP A 127 11.19 -14.07 0.05
N ARG A 128 10.91 -15.23 -0.53
CA ARG A 128 10.88 -16.50 0.19
C ARG A 128 12.28 -16.97 0.62
N LEU A 129 13.33 -16.41 0.01
CA LEU A 129 14.73 -16.70 0.39
C LEU A 129 15.16 -15.96 1.65
N TYR A 130 14.40 -14.97 2.12
CA TYR A 130 14.66 -14.33 3.40
C TYR A 130 14.55 -15.33 4.54
N ASP A 131 15.62 -15.44 5.34
CA ASP A 131 15.71 -16.34 6.48
C ASP A 131 15.72 -15.55 7.80
N PRO A 132 14.63 -15.62 8.60
CA PRO A 132 14.55 -14.91 9.89
C PRO A 132 15.51 -15.45 10.95
N ALA A 133 16.10 -16.66 10.77
CA ALA A 133 17.08 -17.18 11.70
C ALA A 133 18.43 -16.46 11.57
N THR A 134 18.76 -15.99 10.38
CA THR A 134 20.02 -15.26 10.10
C THR A 134 19.84 -13.74 10.19
N LYS A 135 18.63 -13.24 9.98
CA LYS A 135 18.31 -11.81 9.95
C LYS A 135 16.94 -11.57 10.60
N PRO A 136 16.88 -11.00 11.82
CA PRO A 136 15.63 -10.89 12.58
C PRO A 136 14.53 -10.04 11.91
N LEU A 137 14.91 -9.04 11.10
CA LEU A 137 14.01 -8.19 10.33
C LEU A 137 14.46 -8.12 8.88
N PRO A 138 13.53 -8.22 7.91
CA PRO A 138 13.87 -7.98 6.52
C PRO A 138 14.23 -6.52 6.28
N ASP A 139 14.92 -6.27 5.19
CA ASP A 139 15.20 -4.93 4.70
C ASP A 139 14.85 -4.80 3.21
N ILE A 140 15.29 -3.70 2.63
CA ILE A 140 15.00 -3.34 1.24
C ILE A 140 15.53 -4.37 0.22
N LEU A 141 16.57 -5.15 0.57
CA LEU A 141 17.14 -6.18 -0.29
C LEU A 141 16.31 -7.46 -0.32
N ASP A 142 15.45 -7.65 0.69
CA ASP A 142 14.59 -8.82 0.80
C ASP A 142 13.23 -8.60 0.11
N VAL A 143 12.98 -7.44 -0.47
CA VAL A 143 11.72 -7.15 -1.16
C VAL A 143 11.62 -7.99 -2.42
N ARG A 144 10.51 -8.74 -2.54
CA ARG A 144 10.23 -9.53 -3.74
C ARG A 144 9.84 -8.61 -4.90
N LEU A 145 10.69 -8.56 -5.93
CA LEU A 145 10.48 -7.77 -7.12
C LEU A 145 10.49 -8.68 -8.35
N PRO A 146 9.35 -8.91 -9.00
CA PRO A 146 9.30 -9.62 -10.28
C PRO A 146 10.04 -8.86 -11.38
N ASN A 147 10.00 -7.52 -11.34
CA ASN A 147 10.76 -6.63 -12.22
C ASN A 147 11.60 -5.65 -11.39
N PRO A 148 12.85 -5.37 -11.79
CA PRO A 148 13.72 -4.45 -11.07
C PRO A 148 13.11 -3.06 -10.94
N ILE A 149 13.14 -2.53 -9.72
CA ILE A 149 12.73 -1.16 -9.41
C ILE A 149 13.77 -0.54 -8.47
N ASP A 150 14.08 0.73 -8.67
CA ASP A 150 14.89 1.48 -7.71
C ASP A 150 14.04 1.77 -6.46
N LEU A 151 14.36 1.08 -5.37
CA LEU A 151 13.63 1.22 -4.10
C LEU A 151 13.86 2.59 -3.44
N LYS A 152 14.81 3.40 -3.90
CA LYS A 152 14.95 4.82 -3.52
C LYS A 152 13.78 5.69 -4.00
N LEU A 153 12.91 5.17 -4.85
CA LEU A 153 11.64 5.82 -5.19
C LEU A 153 10.70 5.94 -3.98
N PHE A 154 10.88 5.10 -2.96
CA PHE A 154 10.12 5.19 -1.71
C PHE A 154 10.87 6.06 -0.70
N THR A 155 10.21 7.09 -0.16
CA THR A 155 10.79 8.01 0.84
C THR A 155 10.91 7.40 2.23
N LYS A 156 10.12 6.38 2.52
CA LYS A 156 10.13 5.61 3.77
C LYS A 156 9.89 4.14 3.46
N THR A 157 10.52 3.27 4.22
CA THR A 157 10.29 1.83 4.19
C THR A 157 9.94 1.35 5.59
N VAL A 158 8.99 0.44 5.67
CA VAL A 158 8.58 -0.24 6.92
C VAL A 158 8.68 -1.73 6.67
N PHE A 159 9.33 -2.45 7.55
CA PHE A 159 9.43 -3.90 7.50
C PHE A 159 8.86 -4.52 8.77
N ILE A 160 8.10 -5.60 8.59
CA ILE A 160 7.44 -6.31 9.68
C ILE A 160 7.87 -7.78 9.67
N ASN A 161 8.23 -8.29 10.83
CA ASN A 161 8.43 -9.72 11.06
C ASN A 161 8.15 -10.07 12.52
N ASP A 162 7.28 -11.06 12.77
CA ASP A 162 6.94 -11.57 14.12
C ASP A 162 6.58 -10.45 15.11
N GLY A 163 5.72 -9.52 14.69
CA GLY A 163 5.26 -8.39 15.52
C GLY A 163 6.29 -7.29 15.74
N LYS A 164 7.51 -7.42 15.21
CA LYS A 164 8.51 -6.36 15.22
C LYS A 164 8.36 -5.50 13.98
N VAL A 165 8.54 -4.20 14.14
CA VAL A 165 8.42 -3.21 13.07
C VAL A 165 9.71 -2.39 13.01
N ASP A 166 10.28 -2.24 11.82
CA ASP A 166 11.40 -1.34 11.54
C ASP A 166 10.98 -0.28 10.53
N LEU A 167 11.14 0.98 10.88
CA LEU A 167 10.84 2.14 10.04
C LEU A 167 12.15 2.82 9.65
N GLN A 168 12.44 2.86 8.36
CA GLN A 168 13.60 3.54 7.80
C GLN A 168 13.17 4.69 6.91
N THR A 169 13.90 5.81 6.98
CA THR A 169 13.77 6.92 6.04
C THR A 169 14.83 6.76 4.97
N THR A 170 14.40 6.59 3.74
CA THR A 170 15.28 6.59 2.57
C THR A 170 15.43 8.04 2.14
N GLY A 171 16.57 8.65 2.50
CA GLY A 171 16.89 10.04 2.20
C GLY A 171 16.97 10.36 0.72
#